data_078a99d84f8c05ac0b644be1e2dcea1e
#
_entry.id   078a99d84f8c05ac0b644be1e2dcea1e
#
_cell.length_a   1.000
_cell.length_b   1.000
_cell.length_c   1.000
_cell.angle_alpha   90.00
_cell.angle_beta   90.00
_cell.angle_gamma   90.00
#
_symmetry.space_group_name_H-M   'P 1'
#
loop_
_entity.id
_entity.type
_entity.pdbx_description
1 polymer ?
#
loop_
_entity_poly.entity_id
_entity_poly.type
_entity_poly.pdbx_seq_one_letter_code
_entity_poly.pdbx_strand_id
1 'polypeptide(L)'
;MNLYFDRDLRRIRFVLAVARDLHFGNAAARLNVAQSYLSREVKEFEKEQGYLFFQRNGKRVAAITDSGQAFIRTIQPVLDDLRAGFERASEMGRMISRQKAGSFLIGYSPLVPGTISEQVRSIRGMRFPALRLQFRTLPPTELFDSLASGGLQAAVTYAFSGRRDLEQIPIGSQRLHAVYPRNQNEGRTTTIGLNELRSHSLVVPSSERMQPEIRDWLLEECERAGFRPKIVEEPSSTREAFDLVKDHAGLGVMPGGICDGMTERLESSPILGIGELQLVLAYKRRCSPRIQRIATEIAHALRQSCLKTGR
;
A
#
# COMPACT_ATOMS: atom_id res chain seq x y z
N MET A 1 -27.95 -19.54 -0.54
CA MET A 1 -26.58 -19.90 -0.98
C MET A 1 -26.65 -21.36 -1.34
N ASN A 2 -26.21 -21.75 -2.55
CA ASN A 2 -26.51 -23.05 -3.15
C ASN A 2 -25.58 -24.11 -2.53
N LEU A 3 -26.11 -25.17 -1.91
CA LEU A 3 -25.36 -26.28 -1.28
C LEU A 3 -24.37 -26.97 -2.24
N TYR A 4 -24.60 -26.90 -3.55
CA TYR A 4 -23.69 -27.40 -4.59
C TYR A 4 -22.38 -26.61 -4.64
N PHE A 5 -22.42 -25.28 -4.47
CA PHE A 5 -21.23 -24.44 -4.55
C PHE A 5 -20.25 -24.69 -3.38
N ASP A 6 -20.74 -24.96 -2.17
CA ASP A 6 -19.87 -25.28 -1.02
C ASP A 6 -19.15 -26.62 -1.19
N ARG A 7 -19.83 -27.62 -1.81
CA ARG A 7 -19.22 -28.89 -2.14
C ARG A 7 -18.14 -28.74 -3.20
N ASP A 8 -18.39 -27.94 -4.22
CA ASP A 8 -17.45 -27.69 -5.31
C ASP A 8 -16.22 -26.93 -4.86
N LEU A 9 -16.34 -25.91 -4.02
CA LEU A 9 -15.20 -25.21 -3.42
C LEU A 9 -14.26 -26.14 -2.64
N ARG A 10 -14.83 -27.09 -1.88
CA ARG A 10 -14.03 -28.09 -1.17
C ARG A 10 -13.29 -29.01 -2.13
N ARG A 11 -13.94 -29.48 -3.19
CA ARG A 11 -13.36 -30.36 -4.21
C ARG A 11 -12.29 -29.64 -5.03
N ILE A 12 -12.50 -28.37 -5.38
CA ILE A 12 -11.49 -27.51 -6.01
C ILE A 12 -10.24 -27.42 -5.12
N ARG A 13 -10.40 -27.18 -3.81
CA ARG A 13 -9.27 -27.19 -2.87
C ARG A 13 -8.53 -28.52 -2.84
N PHE A 14 -9.22 -29.63 -2.99
CA PHE A 14 -8.61 -30.95 -3.08
C PHE A 14 -7.79 -31.11 -4.35
N VAL A 15 -8.32 -30.71 -5.51
CA VAL A 15 -7.61 -30.72 -6.79
C VAL A 15 -6.34 -29.86 -6.69
N LEU A 16 -6.42 -28.63 -6.20
CA LEU A 16 -5.26 -27.75 -6.05
C LEU A 16 -4.22 -28.29 -5.07
N ALA A 17 -4.64 -28.95 -3.99
CA ALA A 17 -3.74 -29.58 -3.05
C ALA A 17 -2.98 -30.75 -3.68
N VAL A 18 -3.67 -31.61 -4.44
CA VAL A 18 -3.04 -32.73 -5.15
C VAL A 18 -2.11 -32.23 -6.26
N ALA A 19 -2.50 -31.19 -6.99
CA ALA A 19 -1.68 -30.59 -8.04
C ALA A 19 -0.36 -30.03 -7.49
N ARG A 20 -0.39 -29.43 -6.31
CA ARG A 20 0.80 -28.91 -5.64
C ARG A 20 1.75 -29.98 -5.14
N ASP A 21 1.20 -31.01 -4.50
CA ASP A 21 1.99 -32.04 -3.81
C ASP A 21 2.35 -33.22 -4.74
N LEU A 22 1.69 -33.33 -5.90
CA LEU A 22 1.78 -34.43 -6.86
C LEU A 22 1.64 -35.83 -6.19
N HIS A 23 1.03 -35.83 -5.00
CA HIS A 23 0.86 -37.02 -4.18
C HIS A 23 -0.40 -36.95 -3.33
N PHE A 24 -1.35 -37.89 -3.53
CA PHE A 24 -2.63 -37.90 -2.81
C PHE A 24 -2.47 -38.03 -1.29
N GLY A 25 -1.49 -38.83 -0.81
CA GLY A 25 -1.22 -38.97 0.62
C GLY A 25 -0.73 -37.72 1.29
N ASN A 26 0.22 -36.99 0.65
CA ASN A 26 0.77 -35.74 1.17
C ASN A 26 -0.31 -34.64 1.18
N ALA A 27 -1.09 -34.55 0.10
CA ALA A 27 -2.21 -33.61 0.03
C ALA A 27 -3.27 -33.88 1.11
N ALA A 28 -3.60 -35.15 1.34
CA ALA A 28 -4.55 -35.57 2.37
C ALA A 28 -4.06 -35.25 3.79
N ALA A 29 -2.79 -35.54 4.09
CA ALA A 29 -2.17 -35.22 5.37
C ALA A 29 -2.19 -33.70 5.62
N ARG A 30 -1.83 -32.88 4.62
CA ARG A 30 -1.84 -31.43 4.71
C ARG A 30 -3.23 -30.84 4.91
N LEU A 31 -4.26 -31.47 4.33
CA LEU A 31 -5.66 -31.07 4.47
C LEU A 31 -6.35 -31.68 5.69
N ASN A 32 -5.63 -32.52 6.45
CA ASN A 32 -6.14 -33.25 7.61
C ASN A 32 -7.39 -34.08 7.30
N VAL A 33 -7.33 -34.82 6.19
CA VAL A 33 -8.41 -35.76 5.74
C VAL A 33 -7.85 -37.13 5.41
N ALA A 34 -8.70 -38.15 5.40
CA ALA A 34 -8.29 -39.48 4.95
C ALA A 34 -7.95 -39.47 3.45
N GLN A 35 -6.84 -40.12 3.05
CA GLN A 35 -6.43 -40.24 1.65
C GLN A 35 -7.51 -40.84 0.76
N SER A 36 -8.20 -41.92 1.26
CA SER A 36 -9.29 -42.55 0.56
C SER A 36 -10.45 -41.63 0.25
N TYR A 37 -10.79 -40.76 1.22
CA TYR A 37 -11.83 -39.72 1.06
C TYR A 37 -11.43 -38.71 0.00
N LEU A 38 -10.22 -38.12 0.11
CA LEU A 38 -9.74 -37.16 -0.85
C LEU A 38 -9.68 -37.72 -2.27
N SER A 39 -9.16 -38.95 -2.43
CA SER A 39 -9.05 -39.60 -3.74
C SER A 39 -10.41 -39.86 -4.36
N ARG A 40 -11.41 -40.26 -3.56
CA ARG A 40 -12.80 -40.50 -4.00
C ARG A 40 -13.43 -39.16 -4.47
N GLU A 41 -13.35 -38.14 -3.64
CA GLU A 41 -13.94 -36.81 -3.98
C GLU A 41 -13.36 -36.21 -5.27
N VAL A 42 -12.03 -36.32 -5.46
CA VAL A 42 -11.39 -35.89 -6.71
C VAL A 42 -11.88 -36.73 -7.89
N LYS A 43 -12.00 -38.06 -7.74
CA LYS A 43 -12.46 -38.92 -8.81
C LYS A 43 -13.93 -38.66 -9.19
N GLU A 44 -14.79 -38.41 -8.20
CA GLU A 44 -16.18 -38.04 -8.44
C GLU A 44 -16.28 -36.69 -9.14
N PHE A 45 -15.42 -35.74 -8.75
CA PHE A 45 -15.37 -34.42 -9.39
C PHE A 45 -14.88 -34.48 -10.85
N GLU A 46 -13.84 -35.28 -11.14
CA GLU A 46 -13.39 -35.58 -12.50
C GLU A 46 -14.55 -36.18 -13.36
N LYS A 47 -15.34 -37.10 -12.79
CA LYS A 47 -16.49 -37.70 -13.47
C LYS A 47 -17.59 -36.65 -13.76
N GLU A 48 -17.90 -35.80 -12.81
CA GLU A 48 -18.90 -34.74 -12.97
C GLU A 48 -18.46 -33.67 -13.99
N GLN A 49 -17.15 -33.35 -14.04
CA GLN A 49 -16.60 -32.40 -15.01
C GLN A 49 -16.43 -33.02 -16.43
N GLY A 50 -16.44 -34.33 -16.55
CA GLY A 50 -16.28 -35.02 -17.83
C GLY A 50 -14.84 -35.14 -18.34
N TYR A 51 -13.84 -34.77 -17.51
CA TYR A 51 -12.42 -34.92 -17.84
C TYR A 51 -11.57 -35.19 -16.60
N LEU A 52 -10.36 -35.75 -16.82
CA LEU A 52 -9.41 -36.04 -15.76
C LEU A 52 -8.52 -34.83 -15.46
N PHE A 53 -8.29 -34.58 -14.18
CA PHE A 53 -7.29 -33.59 -13.76
C PHE A 53 -5.88 -34.20 -13.71
N PHE A 54 -5.80 -35.54 -13.40
CA PHE A 54 -4.54 -36.20 -13.12
C PHE A 54 -4.40 -37.53 -13.85
N GLN A 55 -3.20 -37.76 -14.40
CA GLN A 55 -2.75 -39.10 -14.75
C GLN A 55 -2.21 -39.78 -13.50
N ARG A 56 -2.68 -41.00 -13.20
CA ARG A 56 -2.37 -41.70 -11.95
C ARG A 56 -1.45 -42.89 -12.19
N ASN A 57 -0.46 -43.06 -11.32
CA ASN A 57 0.33 -44.29 -11.21
C ASN A 57 0.27 -44.75 -9.75
N GLY A 58 -0.71 -45.62 -9.46
CA GLY A 58 -1.02 -46.08 -8.11
C GLY A 58 -1.48 -44.91 -7.20
N LYS A 59 -0.72 -44.64 -6.12
CA LYS A 59 -0.99 -43.58 -5.16
C LYS A 59 -0.35 -42.22 -5.55
N ARG A 60 0.51 -42.20 -6.58
CA ARG A 60 1.19 -41.00 -7.06
C ARG A 60 0.46 -40.43 -8.27
N VAL A 61 0.63 -39.12 -8.44
CA VAL A 61 0.22 -38.40 -9.67
C VAL A 61 1.41 -38.49 -10.63
N ALA A 62 1.23 -39.13 -11.76
CA ALA A 62 2.27 -39.22 -12.79
C ALA A 62 2.43 -37.91 -13.53
N ALA A 63 1.32 -37.23 -13.84
CA ALA A 63 1.27 -35.90 -14.45
C ALA A 63 -0.08 -35.22 -14.19
N ILE A 64 -0.10 -33.90 -14.31
CA ILE A 64 -1.33 -33.13 -14.45
C ILE A 64 -1.70 -33.12 -15.93
N THR A 65 -2.95 -33.43 -16.27
CA THR A 65 -3.40 -33.40 -17.66
C THR A 65 -3.48 -31.97 -18.19
N ASP A 66 -3.54 -31.78 -19.51
CA ASP A 66 -3.72 -30.45 -20.12
C ASP A 66 -5.02 -29.79 -19.65
N SER A 67 -6.12 -30.55 -19.54
CA SER A 67 -7.39 -30.09 -18.98
C SER A 67 -7.26 -29.70 -17.51
N GLY A 68 -6.53 -30.50 -16.71
CA GLY A 68 -6.22 -30.22 -15.33
C GLY A 68 -5.41 -28.94 -15.18
N GLN A 69 -4.41 -28.73 -16.03
CA GLN A 69 -3.60 -27.53 -16.04
C GLN A 69 -4.39 -26.28 -16.42
N ALA A 70 -5.27 -26.38 -17.42
CA ALA A 70 -6.17 -25.29 -17.81
C ALA A 70 -7.13 -24.92 -16.67
N PHE A 71 -7.74 -25.94 -16.02
CA PHE A 71 -8.60 -25.74 -14.86
C PHE A 71 -7.87 -25.05 -13.72
N ILE A 72 -6.68 -25.51 -13.33
CA ILE A 72 -5.89 -24.95 -12.23
C ILE A 72 -5.52 -23.49 -12.52
N ARG A 73 -5.03 -23.19 -13.73
CA ARG A 73 -4.67 -21.81 -14.13
C ARG A 73 -5.84 -20.85 -14.08
N THR A 74 -7.04 -21.31 -14.40
CA THR A 74 -8.25 -20.47 -14.40
C THR A 74 -8.80 -20.28 -13.00
N ILE A 75 -8.79 -21.33 -12.16
CA ILE A 75 -9.49 -21.27 -10.86
C ILE A 75 -8.61 -20.74 -9.73
N GLN A 76 -7.28 -20.88 -9.79
CA GLN A 76 -6.37 -20.43 -8.75
C GLN A 76 -6.49 -18.93 -8.48
N PRO A 77 -6.45 -18.03 -9.49
CA PRO A 77 -6.62 -16.59 -9.26
C PRO A 77 -7.96 -16.25 -8.60
N VAL A 78 -9.05 -16.91 -9.01
CA VAL A 78 -10.38 -16.68 -8.43
C VAL A 78 -10.42 -17.01 -6.94
N LEU A 79 -9.75 -18.09 -6.52
CA LEU A 79 -9.67 -18.45 -5.10
C LEU A 79 -8.77 -17.49 -4.30
N ASP A 80 -7.70 -17.03 -4.92
CA ASP A 80 -6.81 -16.02 -4.29
C ASP A 80 -7.56 -14.69 -4.10
N ASP A 81 -8.35 -14.25 -5.08
CA ASP A 81 -9.22 -13.08 -4.97
C ASP A 81 -10.32 -13.25 -3.91
N LEU A 82 -10.94 -14.44 -3.85
CA LEU A 82 -11.94 -14.75 -2.83
C LEU A 82 -11.32 -14.72 -1.43
N ARG A 83 -10.12 -15.27 -1.27
CA ARG A 83 -9.38 -15.25 -0.01
C ARG A 83 -9.05 -13.83 0.41
N ALA A 84 -8.51 -13.03 -0.49
CA ALA A 84 -8.21 -11.63 -0.25
C ALA A 84 -9.48 -10.83 0.10
N GLY A 85 -10.60 -11.10 -0.59
CA GLY A 85 -11.91 -10.53 -0.28
C GLY A 85 -12.42 -10.90 1.11
N PHE A 86 -12.27 -12.15 1.50
CA PHE A 86 -12.65 -12.63 2.83
C PHE A 86 -11.80 -12.01 3.95
N GLU A 87 -10.49 -11.90 3.74
CA GLU A 87 -9.57 -11.26 4.68
C GLU A 87 -9.94 -9.77 4.86
N ARG A 88 -10.21 -9.05 3.77
CA ARG A 88 -10.71 -7.65 3.80
C ARG A 88 -12.03 -7.52 4.56
N ALA A 89 -13.00 -8.38 4.27
CA ALA A 89 -14.31 -8.35 4.94
C ALA A 89 -14.19 -8.66 6.45
N SER A 90 -13.35 -9.62 6.82
CA SER A 90 -13.09 -9.98 8.22
C SER A 90 -12.39 -8.84 8.98
N GLU A 91 -11.45 -8.16 8.33
CA GLU A 91 -10.78 -6.99 8.90
C GLU A 91 -11.77 -5.84 9.09
N MET A 92 -12.63 -5.59 8.11
CA MET A 92 -13.68 -4.59 8.19
C MET A 92 -14.67 -4.87 9.33
N GLY A 93 -15.10 -6.12 9.50
CA GLY A 93 -15.95 -6.53 10.61
C GLY A 93 -15.31 -6.27 11.97
N ARG A 94 -14.01 -6.61 12.09
CA ARG A 94 -13.22 -6.30 13.31
C ARG A 94 -13.09 -4.80 13.55
N MET A 95 -12.90 -4.00 12.51
CA MET A 95 -12.79 -2.54 12.60
C MET A 95 -14.10 -1.89 13.04
N ILE A 96 -15.24 -2.30 12.47
CA ILE A 96 -16.56 -1.82 12.88
C ILE A 96 -16.84 -2.19 14.34
N SER A 97 -16.48 -3.39 14.77
CA SER A 97 -16.61 -3.82 16.17
C SER A 97 -15.72 -2.97 17.11
N ARG A 98 -14.50 -2.61 16.68
CA ARG A 98 -13.58 -1.72 17.43
C ARG A 98 -14.05 -0.26 17.46
N GLN A 99 -14.79 0.22 16.45
CA GLN A 99 -15.41 1.56 16.45
C GLN A 99 -16.40 1.74 17.59
N LYS A 100 -17.16 0.70 17.95
CA LYS A 100 -18.02 0.71 19.14
C LYS A 100 -17.23 0.89 20.44
N ALA A 101 -15.93 0.54 20.46
CA ALA A 101 -15.05 0.65 21.62
C ALA A 101 -14.29 1.99 21.74
N GLY A 102 -14.68 3.04 20.97
CA GLY A 102 -14.07 4.37 21.09
C GLY A 102 -12.68 4.54 20.43
N SER A 103 -12.27 3.64 19.55
CA SER A 103 -11.03 3.78 18.78
C SER A 103 -11.24 4.63 17.51
N PHE A 104 -10.16 5.33 17.09
CA PHE A 104 -10.10 6.10 15.86
C PHE A 104 -8.80 5.73 15.14
N LEU A 105 -8.93 5.11 13.97
CA LEU A 105 -7.82 4.60 13.19
C LEU A 105 -7.44 5.59 12.09
N ILE A 106 -6.17 5.98 12.07
CA ILE A 106 -5.61 6.91 11.09
C ILE A 106 -4.59 6.19 10.23
N GLY A 107 -4.77 6.24 8.93
CA GLY A 107 -3.80 5.75 7.96
C GLY A 107 -2.75 6.81 7.62
N TYR A 108 -1.56 6.38 7.22
CA TYR A 108 -0.49 7.24 6.70
C TYR A 108 0.04 6.67 5.39
N SER A 109 0.23 7.53 4.41
CA SER A 109 1.03 7.20 3.23
C SER A 109 2.52 7.04 3.63
N PRO A 110 3.26 6.13 2.99
CA PRO A 110 4.66 5.83 3.33
C PRO A 110 5.61 7.04 3.31
N LEU A 111 5.30 8.04 2.48
CA LEU A 111 6.11 9.26 2.32
C LEU A 111 5.70 10.41 3.26
N VAL A 112 4.72 10.20 4.14
CA VAL A 112 4.34 11.18 5.16
C VAL A 112 5.35 11.12 6.30
N PRO A 113 5.90 12.27 6.76
CA PRO A 113 6.87 12.30 7.84
C PRO A 113 6.37 11.68 9.13
N GLY A 114 7.24 10.92 9.80
CA GLY A 114 6.93 10.29 11.09
C GLY A 114 6.52 11.27 12.20
N THR A 115 7.04 12.49 12.14
CA THR A 115 6.70 13.60 13.06
C THR A 115 5.21 13.93 13.09
N ILE A 116 4.50 13.75 11.98
CA ILE A 116 3.04 13.95 11.91
C ILE A 116 2.31 13.01 12.87
N SER A 117 2.73 11.73 12.94
CA SER A 117 2.10 10.77 13.86
C SER A 117 2.32 11.14 15.32
N GLU A 118 3.47 11.72 15.65
CA GLU A 118 3.79 12.21 17.00
C GLU A 118 2.95 13.42 17.36
N GLN A 119 2.79 14.37 16.42
CA GLN A 119 1.92 15.52 16.60
C GLN A 119 0.46 15.11 16.86
N VAL A 120 -0.06 14.15 16.10
CA VAL A 120 -1.43 13.64 16.33
C VAL A 120 -1.57 12.97 17.70
N ARG A 121 -0.54 12.25 18.16
CA ARG A 121 -0.55 11.67 19.52
C ARG A 121 -0.57 12.74 20.61
N SER A 122 0.19 13.81 20.44
CA SER A 122 0.18 14.97 21.35
C SER A 122 -1.21 15.63 21.43
N ILE A 123 -1.85 15.86 20.27
CA ILE A 123 -3.20 16.42 20.18
C ILE A 123 -4.22 15.57 20.95
N ARG A 124 -4.12 14.24 20.85
CA ARG A 124 -4.99 13.32 21.59
C ARG A 124 -5.02 13.61 23.07
N GLY A 125 -3.83 13.72 23.68
CA GLY A 125 -3.70 13.95 25.13
C GLY A 125 -4.43 15.21 25.61
N MET A 126 -4.44 16.27 24.80
CA MET A 126 -5.04 17.55 25.13
C MET A 126 -6.55 17.65 24.84
N ARG A 127 -7.01 17.07 23.70
CA ARG A 127 -8.40 17.29 23.22
C ARG A 127 -9.30 16.07 23.31
N PHE A 128 -8.75 14.88 23.27
CA PHE A 128 -9.50 13.61 23.22
C PHE A 128 -8.92 12.54 24.14
N PRO A 129 -8.86 12.79 25.48
CA PRO A 129 -8.16 11.88 26.42
C PRO A 129 -8.75 10.45 26.43
N ALA A 130 -10.07 10.33 26.19
CA ALA A 130 -10.75 9.04 26.14
C ALA A 130 -10.68 8.35 24.75
N LEU A 131 -10.15 9.00 23.73
CA LEU A 131 -10.07 8.45 22.39
C LEU A 131 -8.84 7.56 22.23
N ARG A 132 -9.05 6.32 21.81
CA ARG A 132 -7.96 5.39 21.47
C ARG A 132 -7.55 5.61 20.02
N LEU A 133 -6.47 6.35 19.79
CA LEU A 133 -5.88 6.49 18.46
C LEU A 133 -5.03 5.29 18.11
N GLN A 134 -5.19 4.81 16.87
CA GLN A 134 -4.36 3.77 16.26
C GLN A 134 -3.85 4.28 14.91
N PHE A 135 -2.65 3.87 14.54
CA PHE A 135 -1.97 4.33 13.33
C PHE A 135 -1.56 3.14 12.48
N ARG A 136 -1.71 3.30 11.15
CA ARG A 136 -1.24 2.33 10.16
C ARG A 136 -0.59 3.05 9.01
N THR A 137 0.56 2.55 8.56
CA THR A 137 1.15 2.95 7.28
C THR A 137 0.65 1.98 6.21
N LEU A 138 0.05 2.50 5.15
CA LEU A 138 -0.54 1.74 4.05
C LEU A 138 -0.14 2.35 2.71
N PRO A 139 0.04 1.54 1.66
CA PRO A 139 0.13 2.04 0.29
C PRO A 139 -1.08 2.91 -0.07
N PRO A 140 -0.97 3.90 -0.98
CA PRO A 140 -2.06 4.83 -1.31
C PRO A 140 -3.34 4.13 -1.75
N THR A 141 -3.25 3.09 -2.58
CA THR A 141 -4.41 2.30 -3.04
C THR A 141 -5.16 1.68 -1.86
N GLU A 142 -4.45 0.98 -0.98
CA GLU A 142 -5.05 0.37 0.22
C GLU A 142 -5.56 1.43 1.21
N LEU A 143 -4.88 2.58 1.31
CA LEU A 143 -5.27 3.70 2.15
C LEU A 143 -6.65 4.24 1.73
N PHE A 144 -6.83 4.50 0.42
CA PHE A 144 -8.07 5.03 -0.12
C PHE A 144 -9.22 4.01 -0.06
N ASP A 145 -8.96 2.74 -0.35
CA ASP A 145 -9.96 1.68 -0.24
C ASP A 145 -10.40 1.47 1.21
N SER A 146 -9.46 1.56 2.15
CA SER A 146 -9.78 1.48 3.58
C SER A 146 -10.59 2.68 4.08
N LEU A 147 -10.36 3.89 3.54
CA LEU A 147 -11.21 5.05 3.82
C LEU A 147 -12.61 4.87 3.22
N ALA A 148 -12.71 4.48 1.96
CA ALA A 148 -13.99 4.31 1.25
C ALA A 148 -14.86 3.25 1.93
N SER A 149 -14.26 2.15 2.37
CA SER A 149 -14.94 1.06 3.09
C SER A 149 -15.21 1.35 4.56
N GLY A 150 -14.63 2.42 5.15
CA GLY A 150 -14.74 2.76 6.57
C GLY A 150 -13.80 1.99 7.48
N GLY A 151 -12.84 1.29 6.90
CA GLY A 151 -11.75 0.62 7.59
C GLY A 151 -10.80 1.59 8.31
N LEU A 152 -10.59 2.75 7.73
CA LEU A 152 -9.95 3.92 8.35
C LEU A 152 -11.00 5.01 8.59
N GLN A 153 -10.84 5.78 9.65
CA GLN A 153 -11.68 6.96 9.91
C GLN A 153 -11.08 8.22 9.26
N ALA A 154 -9.76 8.29 9.19
CA ALA A 154 -9.03 9.35 8.51
C ALA A 154 -7.71 8.81 7.95
N ALA A 155 -7.12 9.56 7.02
CA ALA A 155 -5.77 9.27 6.52
C ALA A 155 -5.00 10.57 6.31
N VAL A 156 -3.69 10.52 6.53
CA VAL A 156 -2.77 11.59 6.18
C VAL A 156 -1.99 11.16 4.96
N THR A 157 -2.07 11.97 3.91
CA THR A 157 -1.43 11.72 2.62
C THR A 157 -1.14 13.03 1.90
N TYR A 158 -0.58 12.97 0.71
CA TYR A 158 -0.49 14.12 -0.19
C TYR A 158 -1.81 14.35 -0.92
N ALA A 159 -2.07 15.58 -1.36
CA ALA A 159 -3.27 15.94 -2.10
C ALA A 159 -3.41 15.07 -3.35
N PHE A 160 -4.61 14.62 -3.63
CA PHE A 160 -4.96 13.72 -4.73
C PHE A 160 -6.19 14.21 -5.48
N SER A 161 -6.39 13.74 -6.70
CA SER A 161 -7.56 14.03 -7.53
C SER A 161 -8.41 12.77 -7.76
N GLY A 162 -9.57 12.94 -8.35
CA GLY A 162 -10.40 11.82 -8.83
C GLY A 162 -11.30 11.12 -7.79
N ARG A 163 -11.13 11.35 -6.50
CA ARG A 163 -11.90 10.67 -5.43
C ARG A 163 -12.95 11.60 -4.82
N ARG A 164 -14.13 11.67 -5.47
CA ARG A 164 -15.25 12.52 -5.01
C ARG A 164 -15.94 12.03 -3.74
N ASP A 165 -15.72 10.78 -3.34
CA ASP A 165 -16.21 10.15 -2.13
C ASP A 165 -15.45 10.55 -0.87
N LEU A 166 -14.29 11.18 -1.00
CA LEU A 166 -13.43 11.62 0.08
C LEU A 166 -13.43 13.15 0.22
N GLU A 167 -13.30 13.62 1.46
CA GLU A 167 -13.00 15.00 1.80
C GLU A 167 -11.53 15.15 2.13
N GLN A 168 -10.95 16.28 1.74
CA GLN A 168 -9.55 16.62 2.02
C GLN A 168 -9.49 17.91 2.79
N ILE A 169 -8.82 17.91 3.94
CA ILE A 169 -8.53 19.11 4.72
C ILE A 169 -7.02 19.34 4.64
N PRO A 170 -6.55 20.45 4.04
CA PRO A 170 -5.12 20.78 4.03
C PRO A 170 -4.59 20.91 5.46
N ILE A 171 -3.44 20.28 5.74
CA ILE A 171 -2.79 20.31 7.07
C ILE A 171 -1.41 20.94 7.05
N GLY A 172 -0.80 21.09 5.88
CA GLY A 172 0.51 21.68 5.67
C GLY A 172 1.01 21.42 4.26
N SER A 173 2.25 21.72 4.02
CA SER A 173 2.92 21.44 2.77
C SER A 173 4.36 20.98 3.01
N GLN A 174 4.97 20.38 1.98
CA GLN A 174 6.36 19.96 2.00
C GLN A 174 7.05 20.29 0.71
N ARG A 175 8.30 20.73 0.80
CA ARG A 175 9.18 20.87 -0.36
C ARG A 175 9.73 19.52 -0.76
N LEU A 176 9.92 19.33 -2.06
CA LEU A 176 10.78 18.26 -2.53
C LEU A 176 12.25 18.62 -2.27
N HIS A 177 12.99 17.62 -1.87
CA HIS A 177 14.43 17.67 -1.70
C HIS A 177 15.11 16.79 -2.74
N ALA A 178 16.23 17.26 -3.22
CA ALA A 178 17.20 16.43 -3.92
C ALA A 178 18.06 15.71 -2.88
N VAL A 179 18.23 14.39 -3.03
CA VAL A 179 19.03 13.54 -2.14
C VAL A 179 20.20 12.97 -2.93
N TYR A 180 21.40 13.06 -2.38
CA TYR A 180 22.66 12.67 -3.03
C TYR A 180 23.69 12.17 -2.01
N PRO A 181 24.72 11.40 -2.44
CA PRO A 181 25.81 11.00 -1.57
C PRO A 181 26.64 12.18 -1.08
N ARG A 182 27.01 12.20 0.21
CA ARG A 182 27.74 13.27 0.88
C ARG A 182 29.05 13.65 0.17
N ASN A 183 29.77 12.67 -0.38
CA ASN A 183 31.04 12.86 -1.08
C ASN A 183 30.94 13.57 -2.45
N GLN A 184 29.71 13.77 -2.97
CA GLN A 184 29.50 14.50 -4.24
C GLN A 184 29.26 15.99 -4.05
N ASN A 185 29.28 16.49 -2.82
CA ASN A 185 28.87 17.88 -2.52
C ASN A 185 30.04 18.82 -2.22
N GLU A 186 31.30 18.40 -2.46
CA GLU A 186 32.42 19.31 -2.29
C GLU A 186 32.30 20.53 -3.24
N GLY A 187 31.85 21.67 -2.67
CA GLY A 187 31.70 22.94 -3.39
C GLY A 187 30.33 23.27 -3.98
N ARG A 188 29.27 22.46 -3.74
CA ARG A 188 27.91 22.79 -4.19
C ARG A 188 27.16 23.65 -3.20
N THR A 189 26.24 24.46 -3.73
CA THR A 189 25.28 25.26 -2.96
C THR A 189 24.35 24.37 -2.15
N THR A 190 23.88 24.86 -1.01
CA THR A 190 22.90 24.19 -0.13
C THR A 190 21.51 24.02 -0.76
N THR A 191 21.34 24.41 -2.02
CA THR A 191 20.06 24.37 -2.75
C THR A 191 20.28 23.91 -4.19
N ILE A 192 19.30 23.24 -4.78
CA ILE A 192 19.29 22.78 -6.17
C ILE A 192 18.11 23.42 -6.89
N GLY A 193 18.36 24.06 -8.03
CA GLY A 193 17.29 24.63 -8.85
C GLY A 193 16.55 23.55 -9.66
N LEU A 194 15.25 23.75 -9.89
CA LEU A 194 14.42 22.81 -10.69
C LEU A 194 15.06 22.50 -12.05
N ASN A 195 15.63 23.52 -12.73
CA ASN A 195 16.27 23.34 -14.04
C ASN A 195 17.52 22.46 -14.00
N GLU A 196 18.18 22.33 -12.86
CA GLU A 196 19.36 21.47 -12.70
C GLU A 196 18.98 19.99 -12.78
N LEU A 197 17.73 19.62 -12.47
CA LEU A 197 17.24 18.24 -12.59
C LEU A 197 17.31 17.72 -14.03
N ARG A 198 17.34 18.61 -15.03
CA ARG A 198 17.47 18.25 -16.46
C ARG A 198 18.74 17.46 -16.74
N SER A 199 19.84 17.74 -16.05
CA SER A 199 21.15 17.13 -16.25
C SER A 199 21.36 15.83 -15.45
N HIS A 200 20.39 15.45 -14.61
CA HIS A 200 20.50 14.29 -13.73
C HIS A 200 19.55 13.16 -14.12
N SER A 201 19.99 11.92 -13.89
CA SER A 201 19.10 10.77 -13.78
C SER A 201 18.44 10.80 -12.41
N LEU A 202 17.11 10.61 -12.33
CA LEU A 202 16.35 10.77 -11.10
C LEU A 202 15.88 9.41 -10.55
N VAL A 203 15.94 9.28 -9.23
CA VAL A 203 15.32 8.21 -8.44
C VAL A 203 14.13 8.83 -7.70
N VAL A 204 12.92 8.43 -8.07
CA VAL A 204 11.68 9.00 -7.52
C VAL A 204 10.84 7.90 -6.88
N PRO A 205 10.58 7.90 -5.56
CA PRO A 205 9.77 6.87 -4.90
C PRO A 205 8.29 7.06 -5.22
N SER A 206 7.90 6.69 -6.44
CA SER A 206 6.60 6.94 -7.05
C SER A 206 5.86 5.67 -7.51
N SER A 207 6.34 4.48 -7.11
CA SER A 207 5.63 3.23 -7.38
C SER A 207 4.21 3.25 -6.75
N GLU A 208 3.32 2.38 -7.21
CA GLU A 208 1.96 2.24 -6.66
C GLU A 208 1.94 2.02 -5.14
N ARG A 209 3.01 1.47 -4.58
CA ARG A 209 3.17 1.25 -3.13
C ARG A 209 3.63 2.48 -2.37
N MET A 210 4.17 3.48 -3.06
CA MET A 210 4.71 4.70 -2.45
C MET A 210 3.75 5.88 -2.62
N GLN A 211 3.84 6.63 -3.69
CA GLN A 211 2.98 7.80 -3.93
C GLN A 211 3.08 8.20 -5.41
N PRO A 212 2.35 7.56 -6.33
CA PRO A 212 2.44 7.85 -7.77
C PRO A 212 2.13 9.31 -8.10
N GLU A 213 1.27 9.98 -7.32
CA GLU A 213 0.91 11.38 -7.52
C GLU A 213 2.11 12.33 -7.41
N ILE A 214 3.17 11.97 -6.66
CA ILE A 214 4.39 12.80 -6.56
C ILE A 214 5.12 12.82 -7.90
N ARG A 215 5.20 11.68 -8.59
CA ARG A 215 5.81 11.59 -9.91
C ARG A 215 5.04 12.43 -10.92
N ASP A 216 3.73 12.27 -10.96
CA ASP A 216 2.89 13.00 -11.92
C ASP A 216 3.00 14.51 -11.69
N TRP A 217 2.95 14.92 -10.43
CA TRP A 217 3.15 16.31 -10.06
C TRP A 217 4.57 16.83 -10.42
N LEU A 218 5.64 16.05 -10.17
CA LEU A 218 7.01 16.41 -10.57
C LEU A 218 7.14 16.56 -12.09
N LEU A 219 6.52 15.65 -12.85
CA LEU A 219 6.51 15.74 -14.32
C LEU A 219 5.82 17.02 -14.80
N GLU A 220 4.66 17.36 -14.24
CA GLU A 220 3.94 18.60 -14.57
C GLU A 220 4.76 19.86 -14.25
N GLU A 221 5.47 19.89 -13.12
CA GLU A 221 6.34 21.02 -12.75
C GLU A 221 7.52 21.18 -13.73
N CYS A 222 8.15 20.06 -14.09
CA CYS A 222 9.25 20.05 -15.05
C CYS A 222 8.79 20.45 -16.45
N GLU A 223 7.62 20.00 -16.88
CA GLU A 223 7.03 20.39 -18.19
C GLU A 223 6.70 21.88 -18.23
N ARG A 224 6.17 22.45 -17.15
CA ARG A 224 5.96 23.91 -17.02
C ARG A 224 7.29 24.69 -17.08
N ALA A 225 8.38 24.11 -16.60
CA ALA A 225 9.72 24.69 -16.70
C ALA A 225 10.40 24.39 -18.07
N GLY A 226 9.72 23.76 -19.01
CA GLY A 226 10.19 23.53 -20.39
C GLY A 226 11.15 22.35 -20.54
N PHE A 227 11.07 21.34 -19.69
CA PHE A 227 11.85 20.10 -19.85
C PHE A 227 11.13 18.87 -19.30
N ARG A 228 11.59 17.69 -19.72
CA ARG A 228 11.14 16.40 -19.20
C ARG A 228 12.27 15.74 -18.41
N PRO A 229 12.07 15.40 -17.14
CA PRO A 229 13.11 14.79 -16.32
C PRO A 229 13.35 13.33 -16.74
N LYS A 230 14.57 12.83 -16.56
CA LYS A 230 14.95 11.45 -16.81
C LYS A 230 14.80 10.64 -15.51
N ILE A 231 13.64 10.05 -15.27
CA ILE A 231 13.42 9.11 -14.15
C ILE A 231 13.97 7.75 -14.59
N VAL A 232 14.91 7.20 -13.82
CA VAL A 232 15.58 5.93 -14.11
C VAL A 232 15.15 4.81 -13.18
N GLU A 233 14.72 5.15 -11.94
CA GLU A 233 14.30 4.20 -10.93
C GLU A 233 13.07 4.71 -10.17
N GLU A 234 12.12 3.80 -9.93
CA GLU A 234 10.89 4.03 -9.17
C GLU A 234 10.82 3.04 -8.00
N PRO A 235 11.59 3.25 -6.92
CA PRO A 235 11.67 2.34 -5.80
C PRO A 235 10.32 2.14 -5.10
N SER A 236 10.13 0.96 -4.53
CA SER A 236 8.91 0.54 -3.83
C SER A 236 8.94 0.84 -2.32
N SER A 237 10.05 1.38 -1.83
CA SER A 237 10.22 1.78 -0.43
C SER A 237 11.22 2.93 -0.28
N THR A 238 11.09 3.69 0.81
CA THR A 238 12.03 4.76 1.16
C THR A 238 13.46 4.23 1.34
N ARG A 239 13.60 3.04 1.92
CA ARG A 239 14.90 2.40 2.11
C ARG A 239 15.56 2.08 0.78
N GLU A 240 14.84 1.45 -0.14
CA GLU A 240 15.31 1.15 -1.49
C GLU A 240 15.71 2.44 -2.23
N ALA A 241 14.91 3.52 -2.09
CA ALA A 241 15.26 4.81 -2.66
C ALA A 241 16.60 5.34 -2.14
N PHE A 242 16.85 5.27 -0.84
CA PHE A 242 18.12 5.68 -0.24
C PHE A 242 19.29 4.79 -0.65
N ASP A 243 19.09 3.47 -0.74
CA ASP A 243 20.14 2.53 -1.17
C ASP A 243 20.51 2.79 -2.65
N LEU A 244 19.52 3.00 -3.54
CA LEU A 244 19.78 3.34 -4.95
C LEU A 244 20.55 4.66 -5.09
N VAL A 245 20.20 5.69 -4.33
CA VAL A 245 20.93 6.97 -4.34
C VAL A 245 22.34 6.79 -3.82
N LYS A 246 22.54 6.03 -2.75
CA LYS A 246 23.85 5.72 -2.18
C LYS A 246 24.76 4.97 -3.18
N ASP A 247 24.16 4.08 -3.97
CA ASP A 247 24.84 3.30 -4.99
C ASP A 247 24.98 4.06 -6.34
N HIS A 248 24.75 5.38 -6.32
CA HIS A 248 24.92 6.28 -7.47
C HIS A 248 24.01 5.99 -8.68
N ALA A 249 22.84 5.35 -8.48
CA ALA A 249 21.88 5.12 -9.55
C ALA A 249 21.30 6.43 -10.12
N GLY A 250 21.20 7.48 -9.27
CA GLY A 250 20.72 8.80 -9.67
C GLY A 250 20.55 9.76 -8.48
N LEU A 251 20.08 10.96 -8.78
CA LEU A 251 19.68 11.96 -7.79
C LEU A 251 18.31 11.59 -7.23
N GLY A 252 18.19 11.40 -5.92
CA GLY A 252 16.90 11.15 -5.27
C GLY A 252 16.04 12.41 -5.28
N VAL A 253 14.74 12.29 -5.60
CA VAL A 253 13.77 13.38 -5.48
C VAL A 253 12.62 12.93 -4.61
N MET A 254 12.50 13.48 -3.42
CA MET A 254 11.51 13.03 -2.43
C MET A 254 11.11 14.12 -1.43
N PRO A 255 9.97 13.98 -0.72
CA PRO A 255 9.56 14.97 0.28
C PRO A 255 10.60 15.17 1.37
N GLY A 256 10.90 16.43 1.72
CA GLY A 256 11.96 16.76 2.66
C GLY A 256 11.80 16.14 4.04
N GLY A 257 10.57 16.01 4.52
CA GLY A 257 10.31 15.47 5.86
C GLY A 257 10.62 13.98 6.07
N ILE A 258 10.91 13.22 5.00
CA ILE A 258 11.43 11.85 5.13
C ILE A 258 12.95 11.82 5.14
N CYS A 259 13.60 12.92 4.74
CA CYS A 259 15.05 13.02 4.70
C CYS A 259 15.68 13.06 6.11
N ASP A 260 14.91 13.41 7.15
CA ASP A 260 15.38 13.42 8.54
C ASP A 260 15.81 12.02 9.05
N GLY A 261 15.36 10.95 8.38
CA GLY A 261 15.73 9.56 8.68
C GLY A 261 16.86 8.98 7.83
N MET A 262 17.54 9.81 7.02
CA MET A 262 18.63 9.38 6.15
C MET A 262 19.86 8.92 6.94
N THR A 263 20.67 8.07 6.30
CA THR A 263 21.98 7.69 6.82
C THR A 263 22.97 8.85 6.71
N GLU A 264 24.00 8.86 7.56
CA GLU A 264 25.07 9.87 7.54
C GLU A 264 25.82 9.98 6.20
N ARG A 265 25.65 9.02 5.31
CA ARG A 265 26.27 8.97 3.98
C ARG A 265 25.53 9.75 2.90
N LEU A 266 24.30 10.17 3.18
CA LEU A 266 23.46 10.95 2.26
C LEU A 266 23.28 12.36 2.78
N GLU A 267 23.08 13.28 1.87
CA GLU A 267 22.69 14.66 2.11
C GLU A 267 21.44 15.00 1.32
N SER A 268 20.70 15.99 1.78
CA SER A 268 19.54 16.52 1.06
C SER A 268 19.56 18.03 1.00
N SER A 269 19.07 18.55 -0.12
CA SER A 269 18.91 19.99 -0.32
C SER A 269 17.52 20.27 -0.91
N PRO A 270 16.84 21.33 -0.47
CA PRO A 270 15.55 21.71 -1.05
C PRO A 270 15.70 22.07 -2.53
N ILE A 271 14.73 21.62 -3.34
CA ILE A 271 14.63 22.00 -4.74
C ILE A 271 13.91 23.33 -4.83
N LEU A 272 14.57 24.35 -5.43
CA LEU A 272 14.01 25.70 -5.63
C LEU A 272 13.36 25.81 -7.01
N GLY A 273 12.37 26.69 -7.12
CA GLY A 273 11.65 26.93 -8.39
C GLY A 273 10.59 25.88 -8.71
N ILE A 274 10.22 25.07 -7.72
CA ILE A 274 9.12 24.11 -7.76
C ILE A 274 8.12 24.44 -6.64
N GLY A 275 6.83 24.15 -6.86
CA GLY A 275 5.80 24.31 -5.82
C GLY A 275 6.02 23.39 -4.61
N GLU A 276 5.13 23.47 -3.64
CA GLU A 276 5.15 22.60 -2.47
C GLU A 276 4.07 21.53 -2.57
N LEU A 277 4.41 20.31 -2.16
CA LEU A 277 3.47 19.19 -2.05
C LEU A 277 2.51 19.43 -0.89
N GLN A 278 1.23 19.53 -1.18
CA GLN A 278 0.20 19.73 -0.17
C GLN A 278 -0.04 18.46 0.64
N LEU A 279 0.14 18.52 1.95
CA LEU A 279 -0.31 17.49 2.88
C LEU A 279 -1.77 17.72 3.26
N VAL A 280 -2.55 16.62 3.25
CA VAL A 280 -3.96 16.63 3.60
C VAL A 280 -4.31 15.56 4.63
N LEU A 281 -5.32 15.85 5.44
CA LEU A 281 -6.04 14.83 6.18
C LEU A 281 -7.31 14.53 5.40
N ALA A 282 -7.42 13.28 4.93
CA ALA A 282 -8.55 12.80 4.15
C ALA A 282 -9.48 11.94 5.04
N TYR A 283 -10.78 12.04 4.79
CA TYR A 283 -11.79 11.18 5.41
C TYR A 283 -12.99 11.01 4.48
N LYS A 284 -13.83 10.01 4.73
CA LYS A 284 -15.00 9.73 3.90
C LYS A 284 -16.03 10.85 4.00
N ARG A 285 -16.43 11.43 2.87
CA ARG A 285 -17.41 12.54 2.80
C ARG A 285 -18.71 12.22 3.50
N ARG A 286 -19.25 11.02 3.29
CA ARG A 286 -20.45 10.51 3.98
C ARG A 286 -20.04 9.63 5.15
N CYS A 287 -19.71 10.23 6.27
CA CYS A 287 -19.35 9.55 7.52
C CYS A 287 -20.22 10.05 8.70
N SER A 288 -20.05 9.47 9.87
CA SER A 288 -20.75 9.92 11.07
C SER A 288 -20.28 11.32 11.50
N PRO A 289 -21.13 12.16 12.08
CA PRO A 289 -20.75 13.49 12.60
C PRO A 289 -19.59 13.44 13.58
N ARG A 290 -19.46 12.33 14.33
CA ARG A 290 -18.34 12.08 15.24
C ARG A 290 -17.02 11.98 14.50
N ILE A 291 -16.96 11.21 13.41
CA ILE A 291 -15.73 11.06 12.60
C ILE A 291 -15.35 12.41 11.99
N GLN A 292 -16.30 13.09 11.38
CA GLN A 292 -16.09 14.39 10.77
C GLN A 292 -15.52 15.40 11.78
N ARG A 293 -16.14 15.52 12.96
CA ARG A 293 -15.68 16.40 14.03
C ARG A 293 -14.24 16.09 14.45
N ILE A 294 -13.93 14.80 14.75
CA ILE A 294 -12.60 14.39 15.18
C ILE A 294 -11.56 14.67 14.08
N ALA A 295 -11.85 14.31 12.82
CA ALA A 295 -10.97 14.55 11.69
C ALA A 295 -10.68 16.06 11.50
N THR A 296 -11.73 16.90 11.57
CA THR A 296 -11.57 18.36 11.45
C THR A 296 -10.74 18.95 12.58
N GLU A 297 -10.96 18.51 13.82
CA GLU A 297 -10.18 19.01 14.96
C GLU A 297 -8.71 18.55 14.90
N ILE A 298 -8.44 17.32 14.47
CA ILE A 298 -7.07 16.83 14.24
C ILE A 298 -6.39 17.66 13.13
N ALA A 299 -7.07 17.86 12.00
CA ALA A 299 -6.53 18.64 10.89
C ALA A 299 -6.22 20.09 11.30
N HIS A 300 -7.11 20.72 12.06
CA HIS A 300 -6.91 22.09 12.56
C HIS A 300 -5.69 22.19 13.48
N ALA A 301 -5.54 21.23 14.38
CA ALA A 301 -4.43 21.21 15.31
C ALA A 301 -3.07 20.91 14.63
N LEU A 302 -3.07 20.01 13.62
CA LEU A 302 -1.87 19.77 12.79
C LEU A 302 -1.45 21.04 12.04
N ARG A 303 -2.40 21.75 11.45
CA ARG A 303 -2.14 23.01 10.75
C ARG A 303 -1.47 24.05 11.65
N GLN A 304 -1.91 24.16 12.90
CA GLN A 304 -1.29 25.08 13.89
C GLN A 304 0.13 24.67 14.29
N SER A 305 0.42 23.35 14.31
CA SER A 305 1.75 22.85 14.62
C SER A 305 2.73 23.05 13.47
N CYS A 306 2.31 22.82 12.22
CA CYS A 306 3.13 23.06 11.03
C CYS A 306 3.54 24.53 10.86
N LEU A 307 2.67 25.47 11.24
CA LEU A 307 2.99 26.90 11.23
C LEU A 307 4.06 27.31 12.26
N LYS A 308 4.27 26.51 13.32
CA LYS A 308 5.28 26.77 14.37
C LYS A 308 6.67 26.18 14.06
N THR A 309 6.73 25.12 13.24
CA THR A 309 7.98 24.43 12.86
C THR A 309 8.59 24.96 11.55
N GLY A 310 7.92 25.84 10.84
CA GLY A 310 8.38 26.49 9.59
C GLY A 310 9.21 27.76 9.80
N ARG A 311 9.95 27.86 10.93
CA ARG A 311 10.96 28.91 11.15
C ARG A 311 12.35 28.32 11.17
#